data_549d53db70969aef237201099fc13308
#
_entry.id   549d53db70969aef237201099fc13308
#
_cell.length_a   1.000
_cell.length_b   1.000
_cell.length_c   1.000
_cell.angle_alpha   90.00
_cell.angle_beta   90.00
_cell.angle_gamma   90.00
#
_symmetry.space_group_name_H-M   'P 1'
#
loop_
_entity.id
_entity.type
_entity.pdbx_description
1 polymer ?
#
loop_
_entity_poly.entity_id
_entity_poly.type
_entity_poly.pdbx_seq_one_letter_code
_entity_poly.pdbx_strand_id
1 'polypeptide(L)'
;MDDASKSAASAAQRIEPDAKTTSKNSGESFVAFMNEPAPGGAPSETGQKEGLTTSAKALDRWFKERQKNHGAPRMLEIPNETMISSGGPLQITGNITLVNEDGSVQYANHLTLCRCGHSNSKPICDEQHLDAEFLHSGKFSGISEVTPTDRPSKITVSIIKDGPITFRGRMKLHNQFGQECTKMRGSLCRCGQSANKPYCDGSHERSGFKSGR
;
A
#
# COMPACT_ATOMS: atom_id res chain seq x y z
N MET A 1 -33.55 -62.95 -0.06
CA MET A 1 -33.63 -63.15 -1.52
C MET A 1 -33.18 -61.82 -2.05
N ASP A 2 -31.90 -61.78 -2.27
CA ASP A 2 -31.07 -61.57 -3.45
C ASP A 2 -30.99 -60.09 -3.79
N ASP A 3 -29.86 -59.51 -3.53
CA ASP A 3 -28.58 -59.54 -4.19
C ASP A 3 -28.56 -58.63 -5.43
N ALA A 4 -27.78 -57.61 -5.40
CA ALA A 4 -26.83 -57.27 -6.45
C ALA A 4 -26.05 -55.97 -6.18
N SER A 5 -24.88 -56.15 -5.59
CA SER A 5 -23.74 -55.27 -5.75
C SER A 5 -23.41 -55.04 -7.23
N LYS A 6 -23.09 -53.80 -7.60
CA LYS A 6 -22.17 -53.51 -8.72
C LYS A 6 -21.30 -52.27 -8.43
N SER A 7 -20.08 -52.58 -8.17
CA SER A 7 -18.90 -51.78 -8.25
C SER A 7 -18.77 -51.09 -9.63
N ALA A 8 -18.42 -49.82 -9.61
CA ALA A 8 -17.78 -49.18 -10.75
C ALA A 8 -16.60 -48.35 -10.23
N ALA A 9 -15.43 -48.95 -10.28
CA ALA A 9 -14.16 -48.25 -10.25
C ALA A 9 -14.02 -47.49 -11.58
N SER A 10 -13.80 -46.19 -11.51
CA SER A 10 -13.37 -45.41 -12.65
C SER A 10 -12.07 -44.65 -12.32
N ALA A 11 -11.15 -44.94 -13.18
CA ALA A 11 -9.75 -44.60 -13.24
C ALA A 11 -9.40 -43.12 -12.92
N ALA A 12 -8.45 -42.98 -12.00
CA ALA A 12 -7.69 -41.76 -11.85
C ALA A 12 -6.71 -41.65 -13.04
N GLN A 13 -6.94 -40.72 -13.94
CA GLN A 13 -5.93 -40.28 -14.90
C GLN A 13 -4.96 -39.32 -14.19
N ARG A 14 -3.74 -39.80 -14.06
CA ARG A 14 -2.57 -38.98 -13.72
C ARG A 14 -2.32 -38.04 -14.90
N ILE A 15 -2.43 -36.76 -14.64
CA ILE A 15 -1.89 -35.71 -15.52
C ILE A 15 -0.49 -35.39 -14.99
N GLU A 16 0.52 -35.80 -15.72
CA GLU A 16 1.90 -35.38 -15.50
C GLU A 16 2.06 -33.91 -15.91
N PRO A 17 2.83 -33.09 -15.15
CA PRO A 17 3.10 -31.73 -15.58
C PRO A 17 4.25 -31.73 -16.59
N ASP A 18 3.99 -31.24 -17.80
CA ASP A 18 4.99 -30.89 -18.76
C ASP A 18 5.86 -29.74 -18.25
N ALA A 19 7.14 -30.04 -18.11
CA ALA A 19 8.19 -29.08 -17.85
C ALA A 19 8.55 -28.37 -19.14
N LYS A 20 8.74 -27.05 -19.02
CA LYS A 20 9.48 -26.09 -19.83
C LYS A 20 8.65 -24.96 -20.41
N THR A 21 8.55 -23.92 -19.64
CA THR A 21 8.67 -22.56 -20.22
C THR A 21 9.42 -21.70 -19.20
N THR A 22 10.71 -21.55 -19.42
CA THR A 22 11.57 -20.58 -18.76
C THR A 22 11.19 -19.20 -19.23
N SER A 23 10.36 -18.50 -18.51
CA SER A 23 10.24 -17.06 -18.64
C SER A 23 11.18 -16.41 -17.62
N LYS A 24 12.33 -15.96 -18.14
CA LYS A 24 13.20 -15.01 -17.45
C LYS A 24 12.44 -13.70 -17.35
N ASN A 25 11.77 -13.46 -16.26
CA ASN A 25 11.32 -12.13 -15.90
C ASN A 25 12.39 -11.56 -14.97
N SER A 26 13.26 -10.76 -15.58
CA SER A 26 14.21 -9.89 -14.91
C SER A 26 13.46 -9.02 -13.91
N GLY A 27 13.76 -9.22 -12.63
CA GLY A 27 13.35 -8.31 -11.55
C GLY A 27 14.00 -6.95 -11.74
N GLU A 28 13.34 -6.06 -12.44
CA GLU A 28 13.68 -4.65 -12.40
C GLU A 28 13.13 -4.07 -11.11
N SER A 29 14.09 -3.80 -10.25
CA SER A 29 13.92 -3.16 -8.96
C SER A 29 13.15 -1.84 -9.11
N PHE A 30 12.04 -1.73 -8.41
CA PHE A 30 11.15 -0.56 -8.35
C PHE A 30 11.81 0.70 -7.71
N VAL A 31 13.12 0.67 -7.52
CA VAL A 31 13.93 1.79 -7.00
C VAL A 31 14.36 2.77 -8.10
N ALA A 32 14.17 2.44 -9.38
CA ALA A 32 14.64 3.25 -10.49
C ALA A 32 13.78 4.47 -10.81
N PHE A 33 12.59 4.63 -10.21
CA PHE A 33 11.71 5.76 -10.52
C PHE A 33 11.99 7.04 -9.72
N MET A 34 12.99 7.02 -8.83
CA MET A 34 13.41 8.22 -8.09
C MET A 34 14.66 8.90 -8.63
N ASN A 35 15.23 8.42 -9.75
CA ASN A 35 16.51 8.92 -10.28
C ASN A 35 16.43 9.38 -11.75
N GLU A 36 15.37 10.04 -12.16
CA GLU A 36 15.47 10.84 -13.39
C GLU A 36 16.09 12.19 -13.07
N PRO A 37 17.26 12.52 -13.66
CA PRO A 37 17.85 13.84 -13.51
C PRO A 37 16.98 14.87 -14.24
N ALA A 38 16.63 15.94 -13.56
CA ALA A 38 15.93 17.08 -14.15
C ALA A 38 16.72 17.62 -15.36
N PRO A 39 16.03 18.01 -16.46
CA PRO A 39 16.70 18.67 -17.58
C PRO A 39 17.09 20.10 -17.16
N GLY A 40 18.37 20.33 -16.98
CA GLY A 40 18.90 21.65 -16.64
C GLY A 40 20.32 21.53 -16.12
N GLY A 41 21.29 21.73 -17.01
CA GLY A 41 22.73 21.84 -16.91
C GLY A 41 23.39 21.81 -15.54
N ALA A 42 24.31 20.86 -15.40
CA ALA A 42 25.30 20.89 -14.34
C ALA A 42 26.16 22.17 -14.48
N PRO A 43 26.43 22.91 -13.39
CA PRO A 43 27.46 23.93 -13.41
C PRO A 43 28.83 23.25 -13.50
N SER A 44 29.66 23.75 -14.42
CA SER A 44 31.02 23.34 -14.65
C SER A 44 31.88 23.48 -13.37
N GLU A 45 32.61 22.39 -13.09
CA GLU A 45 33.63 22.37 -12.04
C GLU A 45 34.78 23.34 -12.37
N THR A 46 34.86 24.43 -11.65
CA THR A 46 36.12 25.11 -11.42
C THR A 46 36.12 25.77 -10.04
N GLY A 47 36.92 25.20 -9.16
CA GLY A 47 37.60 25.94 -8.10
C GLY A 47 36.92 26.04 -6.74
N GLN A 48 37.62 25.47 -5.77
CA GLN A 48 37.63 25.73 -4.33
C GLN A 48 36.75 24.84 -3.43
N LYS A 49 37.48 24.03 -2.68
CA LYS A 49 37.01 23.27 -1.54
C LYS A 49 36.61 24.23 -0.41
N GLU A 50 35.36 24.59 -0.34
CA GLU A 50 34.75 25.11 0.88
C GLU A 50 33.61 24.19 1.27
N GLY A 51 33.57 23.82 2.56
CA GLY A 51 32.75 22.74 3.10
C GLY A 51 31.28 22.82 2.72
N LEU A 52 30.79 21.80 2.04
CA LEU A 52 29.38 21.56 1.80
C LEU A 52 28.68 21.18 3.11
N THR A 53 28.44 22.13 3.96
CA THR A 53 27.30 22.06 4.86
C THR A 53 26.10 22.57 4.07
N THR A 54 25.52 21.73 3.23
CA THR A 54 24.21 22.01 2.66
C THR A 54 23.26 22.04 3.85
N SER A 55 23.04 23.27 4.35
CA SER A 55 22.25 23.49 5.55
C SER A 55 20.90 22.79 5.37
N ALA A 56 20.48 21.99 6.35
CA ALA A 56 19.15 21.37 6.40
C ALA A 56 18.04 22.38 6.10
N LYS A 57 18.29 23.67 6.41
CA LYS A 57 17.44 24.80 6.06
C LYS A 57 17.36 25.10 4.56
N ALA A 58 18.43 24.85 3.79
CA ALA A 58 18.43 25.06 2.34
C ALA A 58 17.63 23.94 1.64
N LEU A 59 17.76 22.71 2.10
CA LEU A 59 16.95 21.58 1.63
C LEU A 59 15.47 21.79 1.99
N ASP A 60 15.17 22.22 3.20
CA ASP A 60 13.81 22.49 3.65
C ASP A 60 13.17 23.64 2.85
N ARG A 61 13.94 24.70 2.54
CA ARG A 61 13.50 25.78 1.65
C ARG A 61 13.24 25.28 0.24
N TRP A 62 14.14 24.47 -0.33
CA TRP A 62 14.01 23.89 -1.67
C TRP A 62 12.78 22.98 -1.77
N PHE A 63 12.53 22.15 -0.76
CA PHE A 63 11.32 21.32 -0.70
C PHE A 63 10.05 22.16 -0.57
N LYS A 64 10.06 23.21 0.27
CA LYS A 64 8.91 24.10 0.43
C LYS A 64 8.62 24.93 -0.84
N GLU A 65 9.65 25.38 -1.54
CA GLU A 65 9.52 26.12 -2.79
C GLU A 65 9.01 25.23 -3.92
N ARG A 66 9.48 23.98 -3.98
CA ARG A 66 9.00 22.99 -4.95
C ARG A 66 7.53 22.60 -4.71
N GLN A 67 7.09 22.55 -3.47
CA GLN A 67 5.67 22.34 -3.13
C GLN A 67 4.78 23.52 -3.50
N LYS A 68 5.30 24.75 -3.47
CA LYS A 68 4.56 25.97 -3.88
C LYS A 68 4.39 26.08 -5.40
N ASN A 69 5.35 25.60 -6.16
CA ASN A 69 5.37 25.73 -7.62
C ASN A 69 4.69 24.56 -8.35
N HIS A 70 4.46 23.46 -7.69
CA HIS A 70 3.63 22.39 -8.22
C HIS A 70 2.22 22.59 -7.65
N GLY A 71 1.35 23.21 -8.45
CA GLY A 71 -0.10 23.21 -8.18
C GLY A 71 -0.55 21.78 -7.87
N ALA A 72 -1.65 21.63 -7.16
CA ALA A 72 -2.18 20.30 -6.82
C ALA A 72 -2.09 19.39 -8.05
N PRO A 73 -1.52 18.18 -7.93
CA PRO A 73 -1.29 17.33 -9.08
C PRO A 73 -2.61 17.12 -9.84
N ARG A 74 -2.50 17.09 -11.18
CA ARG A 74 -3.67 16.83 -12.02
C ARG A 74 -4.31 15.53 -11.56
N MET A 75 -5.61 15.55 -11.32
CA MET A 75 -6.34 14.35 -10.95
C MET A 75 -6.24 13.33 -12.09
N LEU A 76 -5.87 12.11 -11.73
CA LEU A 76 -5.98 10.97 -12.64
C LEU A 76 -7.45 10.56 -12.78
N GLU A 77 -7.82 10.11 -13.97
CA GLU A 77 -9.15 9.55 -14.24
C GLU A 77 -9.21 8.07 -13.82
N ILE A 78 -8.82 7.81 -12.58
CA ILE A 78 -8.84 6.47 -11.98
C ILE A 78 -9.64 6.50 -10.66
N PRO A 79 -10.34 5.41 -10.34
CA PRO A 79 -10.99 5.27 -9.04
C PRO A 79 -9.96 5.18 -7.90
N ASN A 80 -10.38 5.52 -6.69
CA ASN A 80 -9.56 5.26 -5.51
C ASN A 80 -9.86 3.84 -5.03
N GLU A 81 -8.83 3.01 -5.02
CA GLU A 81 -8.92 1.60 -4.65
C GLU A 81 -7.87 1.22 -3.62
N THR A 82 -8.20 0.24 -2.80
CA THR A 82 -7.28 -0.38 -1.85
C THR A 82 -7.32 -1.88 -2.03
N MET A 83 -6.23 -2.44 -2.53
CA MET A 83 -6.02 -3.88 -2.54
C MET A 83 -5.50 -4.33 -1.16
N ILE A 84 -6.16 -5.35 -0.61
CA ILE A 84 -5.81 -5.98 0.66
C ILE A 84 -5.18 -7.33 0.34
N SER A 85 -3.85 -7.38 0.32
CA SER A 85 -3.10 -8.58 -0.02
C SER A 85 -3.14 -9.62 1.12
N SER A 86 -3.24 -10.91 0.78
CA SER A 86 -3.07 -11.99 1.76
C SER A 86 -1.64 -11.93 2.32
N GLY A 87 -1.50 -11.96 3.65
CA GLY A 87 -0.22 -11.88 4.33
C GLY A 87 0.60 -10.61 4.03
N GLY A 88 0.06 -9.62 3.32
CA GLY A 88 0.81 -8.52 2.76
C GLY A 88 0.29 -7.13 3.15
N PRO A 89 0.79 -6.08 2.47
CA PRO A 89 0.47 -4.69 2.74
C PRO A 89 -0.93 -4.28 2.28
N LEU A 90 -1.26 -3.01 2.54
CA LEU A 90 -2.32 -2.27 1.87
C LEU A 90 -1.73 -1.53 0.68
N GLN A 91 -2.24 -1.77 -0.51
CA GLN A 91 -1.86 -1.06 -1.72
C GLN A 91 -2.99 -0.11 -2.12
N ILE A 92 -2.77 1.18 -1.98
CA ILE A 92 -3.77 2.21 -2.27
C ILE A 92 -3.41 2.88 -3.57
N THR A 93 -4.34 2.92 -4.51
CA THR A 93 -4.20 3.59 -5.81
C THR A 93 -5.29 4.64 -5.96
N GLY A 94 -4.98 5.76 -6.60
CA GLY A 94 -5.95 6.83 -6.84
C GLY A 94 -5.38 8.24 -6.69
N ASN A 95 -6.24 9.20 -6.44
CA ASN A 95 -5.85 10.60 -6.20
C ASN A 95 -5.69 10.84 -4.69
N ILE A 96 -4.52 10.53 -4.15
CA ILE A 96 -4.27 10.43 -2.73
C ILE A 96 -3.63 11.71 -2.19
N THR A 97 -4.22 12.26 -1.14
CA THR A 97 -3.59 13.23 -0.25
C THR A 97 -3.20 12.49 1.02
N LEU A 98 -1.91 12.22 1.20
CA LEU A 98 -1.38 11.59 2.41
C LEU A 98 -1.06 12.66 3.45
N VAL A 99 -1.62 12.51 4.63
CA VAL A 99 -1.30 13.32 5.81
C VAL A 99 -0.51 12.45 6.77
N ASN A 100 0.75 12.76 6.98
CA ASN A 100 1.64 12.04 7.87
C ASN A 100 1.39 12.38 9.35
N GLU A 101 2.00 11.62 10.26
CA GLU A 101 1.87 11.81 11.72
C GLU A 101 2.33 13.19 12.23
N ASP A 102 3.27 13.80 11.52
CA ASP A 102 3.81 15.15 11.79
C ASP A 102 2.95 16.28 11.18
N GLY A 103 1.83 15.90 10.52
CA GLY A 103 0.96 16.84 9.81
C GLY A 103 1.46 17.24 8.42
N SER A 104 2.60 16.74 7.98
CA SER A 104 3.08 16.98 6.61
C SER A 104 2.13 16.34 5.60
N VAL A 105 1.97 17.01 4.45
CA VAL A 105 1.05 16.59 3.39
C VAL A 105 1.83 16.22 2.14
N GLN A 106 1.53 15.07 1.57
CA GLN A 106 2.11 14.58 0.33
C GLN A 106 0.99 14.18 -0.63
N TYR A 107 1.26 14.28 -1.93
CA TYR A 107 0.35 13.81 -2.97
C TYR A 107 0.93 12.57 -3.64
N ALA A 108 0.11 11.57 -3.81
CA ALA A 108 0.52 10.30 -4.41
C ALA A 108 -0.61 9.70 -5.25
N ASN A 109 -0.22 8.85 -6.20
CA ASN A 109 -1.17 8.05 -6.98
C ASN A 109 -1.12 6.57 -6.59
N HIS A 110 -0.09 6.18 -5.86
CA HIS A 110 0.08 4.83 -5.33
C HIS A 110 0.80 4.89 -3.98
N LEU A 111 0.31 4.11 -3.01
CA LEU A 111 0.94 3.94 -1.70
C LEU A 111 0.90 2.47 -1.31
N THR A 112 2.03 1.95 -0.82
CA THR A 112 2.12 0.62 -0.22
C THR A 112 2.38 0.78 1.27
N LEU A 113 1.34 0.59 2.08
CA LEU A 113 1.36 0.87 3.50
C LEU A 113 1.44 -0.41 4.34
N CYS A 114 2.24 -0.35 5.39
CA CYS A 114 2.40 -1.44 6.34
C CYS A 114 1.09 -1.76 7.05
N ARG A 115 0.75 -3.07 7.10
CA ARG A 115 -0.43 -3.62 7.78
C ARG A 115 -0.07 -4.61 8.89
N CYS A 116 1.17 -5.14 8.88
CA CYS A 116 1.65 -6.12 9.86
C CYS A 116 2.16 -5.49 11.17
N GLY A 117 2.51 -4.21 11.16
CA GLY A 117 3.07 -3.50 12.30
C GLY A 117 4.59 -3.60 12.46
N HIS A 118 5.28 -4.38 11.64
CA HIS A 118 6.71 -4.71 11.78
C HIS A 118 7.64 -3.89 10.88
N SER A 119 7.14 -3.14 9.89
CA SER A 119 7.97 -2.29 9.04
C SER A 119 8.88 -1.38 9.88
N ASN A 120 10.12 -1.22 9.45
CA ASN A 120 11.10 -0.27 10.00
C ASN A 120 10.94 1.13 9.38
N SER A 121 10.24 1.20 8.22
CA SER A 121 10.01 2.43 7.45
C SER A 121 8.55 2.90 7.51
N LYS A 122 7.88 2.71 8.67
CA LYS A 122 6.46 3.09 8.80
C LYS A 122 6.21 4.55 8.41
N PRO A 123 5.13 4.84 7.69
CA PRO A 123 3.99 3.97 7.40
C PRO A 123 4.17 3.06 6.18
N ILE A 124 5.27 3.20 5.44
CA ILE A 124 5.53 2.46 4.19
C ILE A 124 5.85 0.99 4.51
N CYS A 125 5.45 0.09 3.61
CA CYS A 125 5.83 -1.31 3.70
C CYS A 125 7.27 -1.50 3.21
N ASP A 126 8.07 -2.21 3.98
CA ASP A 126 9.45 -2.60 3.67
C ASP A 126 9.62 -4.13 3.68
N GLU A 127 8.52 -4.85 3.43
CA GLU A 127 8.45 -6.32 3.33
C GLU A 127 8.69 -7.10 4.63
N GLN A 128 8.88 -6.44 5.76
CA GLN A 128 9.03 -7.09 7.07
C GLN A 128 7.85 -7.99 7.46
N HIS A 129 6.73 -7.93 6.73
CA HIS A 129 5.63 -8.87 6.90
C HIS A 129 5.99 -10.32 6.53
N LEU A 130 7.01 -10.53 5.71
CA LEU A 130 7.52 -11.86 5.34
C LEU A 130 8.26 -12.48 6.50
N ASP A 131 9.20 -11.74 7.11
CA ASP A 131 10.00 -12.19 8.25
C ASP A 131 9.16 -12.34 9.52
N ALA A 132 8.14 -11.49 9.67
CA ALA A 132 7.21 -11.51 10.80
C ALA A 132 6.11 -12.57 10.66
N GLU A 133 6.13 -13.38 9.61
CA GLU A 133 5.13 -14.40 9.32
C GLU A 133 3.68 -13.88 9.47
N PHE A 134 3.40 -12.72 8.91
CA PHE A 134 2.10 -12.10 9.03
C PHE A 134 1.02 -12.88 8.28
N LEU A 135 0.34 -13.76 9.00
CA LEU A 135 -0.64 -14.70 8.45
C LEU A 135 -2.07 -14.15 8.50
N HIS A 136 -2.40 -13.21 7.64
CA HIS A 136 -3.79 -12.75 7.49
C HIS A 136 -4.26 -12.91 6.05
N SER A 137 -5.31 -13.69 5.84
CA SER A 137 -5.84 -14.05 4.50
C SER A 137 -6.21 -12.86 3.60
N GLY A 138 -6.36 -11.67 4.14
CA GLY A 138 -6.90 -10.51 3.42
C GLY A 138 -8.42 -10.55 3.24
N LYS A 139 -9.09 -11.61 3.67
CA LYS A 139 -10.56 -11.69 3.65
C LYS A 139 -11.16 -10.69 4.63
N PHE A 140 -12.27 -10.11 4.24
CA PHE A 140 -13.02 -9.18 5.08
C PHE A 140 -14.51 -9.27 4.77
N SER A 141 -15.33 -8.78 5.69
CA SER A 141 -16.74 -8.54 5.46
C SER A 141 -17.00 -7.03 5.42
N GLY A 142 -17.84 -6.60 4.53
CA GLY A 142 -18.20 -5.21 4.43
C GLY A 142 -19.35 -5.01 3.47
N ILE A 143 -20.25 -4.12 3.84
CA ILE A 143 -21.33 -3.67 2.96
C ILE A 143 -20.89 -2.34 2.37
N SER A 144 -21.10 -2.16 1.07
CA SER A 144 -20.86 -0.86 0.42
C SER A 144 -21.81 0.18 1.00
N GLU A 145 -21.23 1.27 1.50
CA GLU A 145 -21.99 2.41 2.03
C GLU A 145 -22.52 3.30 0.92
N VAL A 146 -21.88 3.23 -0.23
CA VAL A 146 -22.22 4.04 -1.41
C VAL A 146 -22.10 3.21 -2.67
N THR A 147 -22.85 3.58 -3.69
CA THR A 147 -22.75 2.95 -5.01
C THR A 147 -21.34 3.15 -5.57
N PRO A 148 -20.69 2.08 -6.06
CA PRO A 148 -19.45 2.22 -6.80
C PRO A 148 -19.62 3.19 -7.98
N THR A 149 -18.60 3.97 -8.25
CA THR A 149 -18.55 4.87 -9.41
C THR A 149 -17.12 5.00 -9.88
N ASP A 150 -16.95 5.05 -11.18
CA ASP A 150 -15.65 5.28 -11.83
C ASP A 150 -15.29 6.77 -11.90
N ARG A 151 -16.14 7.65 -11.35
CA ARG A 151 -15.83 9.08 -11.34
C ARG A 151 -14.60 9.36 -10.47
N PRO A 152 -13.60 10.05 -11.02
CA PRO A 152 -12.43 10.45 -10.28
C PRO A 152 -12.82 11.27 -9.05
N SER A 153 -12.19 10.98 -7.94
CA SER A 153 -12.38 11.73 -6.70
C SER A 153 -11.05 11.81 -5.95
N LYS A 154 -10.94 12.78 -5.06
CA LYS A 154 -9.79 12.85 -4.13
C LYS A 154 -10.10 12.02 -2.88
N ILE A 155 -9.05 11.39 -2.37
CA ILE A 155 -9.09 10.70 -1.08
C ILE A 155 -8.01 11.28 -0.18
N THR A 156 -8.35 11.49 1.09
CA THR A 156 -7.36 11.84 2.12
C THR A 156 -7.08 10.59 2.94
N VAL A 157 -5.82 10.21 3.00
CA VAL A 157 -5.29 9.12 3.83
C VAL A 157 -4.48 9.76 4.93
N SER A 158 -4.82 9.51 6.19
CA SER A 158 -4.12 10.09 7.34
C SER A 158 -3.52 9.00 8.20
N ILE A 159 -2.25 9.18 8.54
CA ILE A 159 -1.51 8.29 9.43
C ILE A 159 -1.63 8.82 10.85
N ILE A 160 -2.32 8.07 11.70
CA ILE A 160 -2.51 8.46 13.10
C ILE A 160 -1.29 7.98 13.91
N LYS A 161 -0.71 8.89 14.69
CA LYS A 161 0.43 8.55 15.56
C LYS A 161 0.06 7.39 16.49
N ASP A 162 0.91 6.35 16.51
CA ASP A 162 0.71 5.12 17.28
C ASP A 162 -0.67 4.46 17.06
N GLY A 163 -1.31 4.74 15.93
CA GLY A 163 -2.68 4.38 15.64
C GLY A 163 -2.89 3.83 14.23
N PRO A 164 -4.14 3.83 13.78
CA PRO A 164 -4.54 3.30 12.48
C PRO A 164 -4.15 4.20 11.30
N ILE A 165 -4.37 3.67 10.11
CA ILE A 165 -4.48 4.45 8.87
C ILE A 165 -5.95 4.81 8.70
N THR A 166 -6.28 6.10 8.65
CA THR A 166 -7.65 6.54 8.38
C THR A 166 -7.78 7.09 6.98
N PHE A 167 -8.98 7.00 6.41
CA PHE A 167 -9.25 7.62 5.12
C PHE A 167 -10.58 8.35 5.11
N ARG A 168 -10.65 9.38 4.26
CA ARG A 168 -11.87 10.16 3.94
C ARG A 168 -11.92 10.35 2.42
N GLY A 169 -13.08 10.14 1.86
CA GLY A 169 -13.35 10.11 0.42
C GLY A 169 -13.74 8.72 -0.04
N ARG A 170 -14.32 8.65 -1.23
CA ARG A 170 -14.79 7.39 -1.79
C ARG A 170 -13.59 6.48 -2.08
N MET A 171 -13.60 5.30 -1.51
CA MET A 171 -12.58 4.29 -1.67
C MET A 171 -13.19 2.90 -1.81
N LYS A 172 -12.81 2.18 -2.83
CA LYS A 172 -13.13 0.77 -3.03
C LYS A 172 -12.07 -0.07 -2.33
N LEU A 173 -12.47 -0.90 -1.39
CA LEU A 173 -11.62 -1.93 -0.81
C LEU A 173 -11.91 -3.24 -1.52
N HIS A 174 -10.87 -3.94 -1.92
CA HIS A 174 -10.99 -5.24 -2.57
C HIS A 174 -9.83 -6.17 -2.21
N ASN A 175 -9.99 -7.45 -2.48
CA ASN A 175 -8.96 -8.46 -2.25
C ASN A 175 -8.90 -9.46 -3.42
N GLN A 176 -7.92 -10.35 -3.36
CA GLN A 176 -7.70 -11.39 -4.37
C GLN A 176 -8.81 -12.45 -4.44
N PHE A 177 -9.73 -12.49 -3.48
CA PHE A 177 -10.84 -13.45 -3.43
C PHE A 177 -12.14 -12.88 -4.03
N GLY A 178 -12.09 -11.73 -4.68
CA GLY A 178 -13.24 -11.07 -5.28
C GLY A 178 -14.17 -10.37 -4.28
N GLN A 179 -13.80 -10.29 -3.02
CA GLN A 179 -14.56 -9.48 -2.05
C GLN A 179 -14.28 -8.01 -2.28
N GLU A 180 -15.33 -7.20 -2.32
CA GLU A 180 -15.22 -5.76 -2.48
C GLU A 180 -16.28 -5.01 -1.69
N CYS A 181 -15.95 -3.80 -1.28
CA CYS A 181 -16.91 -2.86 -0.74
C CYS A 181 -16.41 -1.43 -0.94
N THR A 182 -17.34 -0.48 -1.07
CA THR A 182 -17.03 0.94 -1.22
C THR A 182 -17.47 1.72 0.00
N LYS A 183 -16.56 2.50 0.57
CA LYS A 183 -16.79 3.31 1.77
C LYS A 183 -16.35 4.75 1.54
N MET A 184 -17.00 5.68 2.27
CA MET A 184 -16.65 7.10 2.26
C MET A 184 -15.62 7.47 3.34
N ARG A 185 -15.43 6.61 4.32
CA ARG A 185 -14.49 6.80 5.42
C ARG A 185 -14.22 5.46 6.11
N GLY A 186 -13.09 5.37 6.76
CA GLY A 186 -12.75 4.18 7.55
C GLY A 186 -11.43 4.31 8.26
N SER A 187 -11.17 3.34 9.13
CA SER A 187 -9.90 3.17 9.83
C SER A 187 -9.38 1.77 9.57
N LEU A 188 -8.18 1.67 9.00
CA LEU A 188 -7.54 0.42 8.63
C LEU A 188 -6.43 0.07 9.63
N CYS A 189 -6.33 -1.21 9.96
CA CYS A 189 -5.33 -1.71 10.89
C CYS A 189 -3.92 -1.49 10.35
N ARG A 190 -3.04 -0.94 11.20
CA ARG A 190 -1.61 -0.76 10.94
C ARG A 190 -0.73 -1.58 11.89
N CYS A 191 -1.24 -1.92 13.07
CA CYS A 191 -0.48 -2.64 14.12
C CYS A 191 -0.41 -4.16 13.92
N GLY A 192 -1.17 -4.71 12.98
CA GLY A 192 -1.24 -6.16 12.75
C GLY A 192 -2.07 -6.94 13.77
N GLN A 193 -2.57 -6.33 14.85
CA GLN A 193 -3.21 -7.01 15.98
C GLN A 193 -4.75 -6.96 15.99
N SER A 194 -5.38 -6.21 15.09
CA SER A 194 -6.84 -6.15 15.00
C SER A 194 -7.44 -7.54 14.76
N ALA A 195 -8.52 -7.87 15.46
CA ALA A 195 -9.32 -9.05 15.20
C ALA A 195 -10.30 -8.83 14.02
N ASN A 196 -10.57 -7.58 13.66
CA ASN A 196 -11.49 -7.20 12.59
C ASN A 196 -10.77 -6.67 11.34
N LYS A 197 -9.62 -7.27 10.99
CA LYS A 197 -8.87 -6.84 9.80
C LYS A 197 -9.71 -6.92 8.51
N PRO A 198 -9.57 -5.96 7.59
CA PRO A 198 -8.54 -4.91 7.54
C PRO A 198 -8.83 -3.70 8.41
N TYR A 199 -9.98 -3.64 9.09
CA TYR A 199 -10.39 -2.50 9.90
C TYR A 199 -9.68 -2.47 11.24
N CYS A 200 -9.52 -1.28 11.78
CA CYS A 200 -9.02 -1.07 13.12
C CYS A 200 -10.14 -1.31 14.14
N ASP A 201 -9.81 -2.02 15.21
CA ASP A 201 -10.70 -2.30 16.35
C ASP A 201 -10.15 -1.75 17.69
N GLY A 202 -9.13 -0.88 17.65
CA GLY A 202 -8.48 -0.33 18.83
C GLY A 202 -7.40 -1.23 19.44
N SER A 203 -7.12 -2.40 18.88
CA SER A 203 -6.08 -3.32 19.40
C SER A 203 -4.68 -2.70 19.46
N HIS A 204 -4.39 -1.65 18.67
CA HIS A 204 -3.12 -0.93 18.71
C HIS A 204 -2.83 -0.33 20.09
N GLU A 205 -3.85 0.11 20.81
CA GLU A 205 -3.71 0.66 22.18
C GLU A 205 -3.31 -0.44 23.16
N ARG A 206 -4.01 -1.58 23.12
CA ARG A 206 -3.76 -2.73 24.02
C ARG A 206 -2.43 -3.43 23.71
N SER A 207 -2.01 -3.45 22.45
CA SER A 207 -0.75 -4.09 22.05
C SER A 207 0.48 -3.20 22.27
N GLY A 208 0.30 -1.95 22.68
CA GLY A 208 1.40 -1.00 22.84
C GLY A 208 2.09 -0.66 21.51
N PHE A 209 1.36 -0.71 20.39
CA PHE A 209 1.92 -0.41 19.07
C PHE A 209 2.51 1.00 19.02
N LYS A 210 3.72 1.11 18.48
CA LYS A 210 4.41 2.37 18.22
C LYS A 210 4.72 2.53 16.74
N SER A 211 4.46 3.71 16.21
CA SER A 211 4.71 4.04 14.80
C SER A 211 6.18 4.38 14.53
N GLY A 212 6.86 4.94 15.50
CA GLY A 212 8.31 5.16 15.48
C GLY A 212 9.06 4.06 16.24
N ARG A 213 10.17 3.62 15.71
CA ARG A 213 11.22 2.87 16.44
C ARG A 213 12.46 3.72 16.51
#